data_70af62d4089fc5d9702c0a70f6e41cdf
#
_entry.id   70af62d4089fc5d9702c0a70f6e41cdf
#
_cell.length_a   1.000
_cell.length_b   1.000
_cell.length_c   1.000
_cell.angle_alpha   90.00
_cell.angle_beta   90.00
_cell.angle_gamma   90.00
#
_symmetry.space_group_name_H-M   'P 1'
#
loop_
_entity.id
_entity.type
_entity.pdbx_description
1 polymer ?
#
loop_
_entity_poly.entity_id
_entity_poly.type
_entity_poly.pdbx_seq_one_letter_code
_entity_poly.pdbx_strand_id
1 'polypeptide(L)'
;MLDFEISKKLNIKAEKIDLDKSYYSFNPNTCYLTIELYLKKDVDIICPICGSREILIRGSKLSVIKTSFIDSNNVIVNVHRRIYKCYNNHSFIQDNPLSPEGRKISIQKDILILNALKDKTKTYSSIAKEFDVSTTYVIELFDRRIDARRLSLPTVLCIDEVHAKKLVKNSYCCVLYAPQWRKIVDVLDSRHKLDLIDYFSKISIEEKNKVQFVSMDLWDSYRDVAKLCFPKAKICADALCKTLHNYILYIRPLSCR
;
A
#
# COMPACT_ATOMS: atom_id res chain seq x y z
N MET A 1 17.46 -3.28 30.97
CA MET A 1 16.03 -3.21 31.33
C MET A 1 15.31 -2.43 30.25
N LEU A 2 14.18 -2.90 29.80
CA LEU A 2 13.40 -2.18 28.78
C LEU A 2 12.69 -1.01 29.48
N ASP A 3 12.85 0.19 28.93
CA ASP A 3 12.23 1.39 29.48
C ASP A 3 10.76 1.49 29.02
N PHE A 4 9.90 2.11 29.82
CA PHE A 4 8.50 2.42 29.49
C PHE A 4 8.39 3.24 28.19
N GLU A 5 9.37 4.08 27.89
CA GLU A 5 9.48 4.84 26.64
C GLU A 5 9.54 3.93 25.39
N ILE A 6 10.28 2.82 25.46
CA ILE A 6 10.38 1.88 24.33
C ILE A 6 9.06 1.14 24.09
N SER A 7 8.31 0.81 25.16
CA SER A 7 6.99 0.20 25.02
C SER A 7 6.01 1.13 24.30
N LYS A 8 6.06 2.43 24.59
CA LYS A 8 5.29 3.45 23.86
C LYS A 8 5.73 3.57 22.39
N LYS A 9 7.04 3.59 22.14
CA LYS A 9 7.58 3.62 20.76
C LYS A 9 7.16 2.40 19.94
N LEU A 10 7.04 1.23 20.57
CA LEU A 10 6.54 -0.01 19.94
C LEU A 10 5.01 -0.04 19.82
N ASN A 11 4.30 0.89 20.43
CA ASN A 11 2.84 0.91 20.52
C ASN A 11 2.26 -0.39 21.13
N ILE A 12 2.92 -0.92 22.16
CA ILE A 12 2.49 -2.09 22.90
C ILE A 12 2.14 -1.67 24.32
N LYS A 13 1.01 -2.15 24.83
CA LYS A 13 0.63 -1.90 26.22
C LYS A 13 1.64 -2.56 27.16
N ALA A 14 2.20 -1.80 28.11
CA ALA A 14 3.21 -2.26 29.04
C ALA A 14 2.77 -3.49 29.86
N GLU A 15 1.46 -3.61 30.14
CA GLU A 15 0.87 -4.77 30.82
C GLU A 15 1.11 -6.12 30.11
N LYS A 16 1.30 -6.09 28.78
CA LYS A 16 1.57 -7.28 27.96
C LYS A 16 3.06 -7.66 27.91
N ILE A 17 3.95 -6.81 28.39
CA ILE A 17 5.39 -6.98 28.31
C ILE A 17 5.94 -7.41 29.67
N ASP A 18 6.82 -8.40 29.67
CA ASP A 18 7.67 -8.75 30.81
C ASP A 18 8.88 -7.81 30.80
N LEU A 19 8.76 -6.66 31.46
CA LEU A 19 9.76 -5.58 31.44
C LEU A 19 11.07 -6.02 32.12
N ASP A 20 11.01 -6.90 33.11
CA ASP A 20 12.19 -7.38 33.85
C ASP A 20 13.08 -8.26 32.98
N LYS A 21 12.47 -9.03 32.05
CA LYS A 21 13.19 -9.91 31.12
C LYS A 21 13.54 -9.22 29.80
N SER A 22 12.85 -8.13 29.47
CA SER A 22 13.05 -7.44 28.21
C SER A 22 14.18 -6.43 28.32
N TYR A 23 15.00 -6.35 27.27
CA TYR A 23 16.12 -5.41 27.21
C TYR A 23 16.40 -5.01 25.77
N TYR A 24 17.26 -4.01 25.61
CA TYR A 24 17.74 -3.58 24.30
C TYR A 24 19.26 -3.48 24.28
N SER A 25 19.81 -3.60 23.07
CA SER A 25 21.24 -3.41 22.80
C SER A 25 21.43 -2.68 21.48
N PHE A 26 22.43 -1.84 21.40
CA PHE A 26 22.81 -1.16 20.18
C PHE A 26 24.12 -1.71 19.64
N ASN A 27 24.14 -2.08 18.36
CA ASN A 27 25.35 -2.52 17.68
C ASN A 27 25.93 -1.37 16.85
N PRO A 28 27.06 -0.75 17.26
CA PRO A 28 27.63 0.39 16.56
C PRO A 28 28.15 0.03 15.16
N ASN A 29 28.57 -1.21 14.94
CA ASN A 29 29.11 -1.65 13.63
C ASN A 29 28.02 -1.77 12.56
N THR A 30 26.81 -2.16 12.94
CA THR A 30 25.69 -2.34 12.02
C THR A 30 24.67 -1.22 12.12
N CYS A 31 24.80 -0.33 13.09
CA CYS A 31 23.83 0.73 13.41
C CYS A 31 22.40 0.21 13.66
N TYR A 32 22.27 -1.04 14.13
CA TYR A 32 20.99 -1.62 14.51
C TYR A 32 20.74 -1.53 16.02
N LEU A 33 19.52 -1.10 16.36
CA LEU A 33 18.97 -1.28 17.70
C LEU A 33 18.26 -2.64 17.75
N THR A 34 18.71 -3.54 18.61
CA THR A 34 18.07 -4.83 18.84
C THR A 34 17.31 -4.80 20.16
N ILE A 35 16.05 -5.20 20.15
CA ILE A 35 15.18 -5.26 21.32
C ILE A 35 14.78 -6.73 21.54
N GLU A 36 15.12 -7.29 22.70
CA GLU A 36 14.63 -8.60 23.18
C GLU A 36 13.33 -8.35 23.94
N LEU A 37 12.21 -8.73 23.36
CA LEU A 37 10.87 -8.46 23.88
C LEU A 37 10.23 -9.76 24.34
N TYR A 38 10.03 -9.90 25.64
CA TYR A 38 9.34 -11.04 26.25
C TYR A 38 7.90 -10.67 26.54
N LEU A 39 6.95 -11.43 26.00
CA LEU A 39 5.53 -11.23 26.28
C LEU A 39 5.12 -11.96 27.57
N LYS A 40 4.30 -11.33 28.39
CA LYS A 40 3.62 -12.00 29.50
C LYS A 40 2.65 -13.06 28.98
N LYS A 41 2.24 -13.97 29.85
CA LYS A 41 1.16 -14.91 29.56
C LYS A 41 -0.12 -14.10 29.33
N ASP A 42 -0.87 -14.44 28.27
CA ASP A 42 -2.17 -13.83 28.06
C ASP A 42 -3.14 -14.24 29.20
N VAL A 43 -4.01 -13.35 29.57
CA VAL A 43 -5.09 -13.61 30.55
C VAL A 43 -6.31 -14.12 29.77
N ASP A 44 -7.05 -15.06 30.32
CA ASP A 44 -8.28 -15.63 29.74
C ASP A 44 -8.11 -16.22 28.32
N ILE A 45 -7.05 -16.98 28.12
CA ILE A 45 -6.76 -17.64 26.84
C ILE A 45 -7.84 -18.69 26.55
N ILE A 46 -8.35 -18.66 25.31
CA ILE A 46 -9.30 -19.66 24.80
C ILE A 46 -8.69 -20.28 23.53
N CYS A 47 -8.78 -21.58 23.38
CA CYS A 47 -8.34 -22.27 22.17
C CYS A 47 -9.14 -21.76 20.95
N PRO A 48 -8.49 -21.21 19.91
CA PRO A 48 -9.19 -20.65 18.75
C PRO A 48 -9.90 -21.71 17.89
N ILE A 49 -9.59 -23.01 18.12
CA ILE A 49 -10.11 -24.11 17.31
C ILE A 49 -11.33 -24.77 18.01
N CYS A 50 -11.27 -25.01 19.33
CA CYS A 50 -12.31 -25.77 20.01
C CYS A 50 -12.94 -25.04 21.22
N GLY A 51 -12.54 -23.78 21.50
CA GLY A 51 -13.09 -23.00 22.61
C GLY A 51 -12.65 -23.45 24.01
N SER A 52 -11.79 -24.46 24.15
CA SER A 52 -11.31 -24.94 25.47
C SER A 52 -10.54 -23.83 26.19
N ARG A 53 -10.77 -23.73 27.52
CA ARG A 53 -10.02 -22.83 28.42
C ARG A 53 -8.88 -23.54 29.16
N GLU A 54 -8.82 -24.86 29.07
CA GLU A 54 -7.74 -25.63 29.64
C GLU A 54 -6.51 -25.60 28.73
N ILE A 55 -5.63 -24.63 29.01
CA ILE A 55 -4.47 -24.29 28.16
C ILE A 55 -3.17 -24.45 28.94
N LEU A 56 -2.24 -25.20 28.38
CA LEU A 56 -0.89 -25.38 28.89
C LEU A 56 0.11 -24.65 28.00
N ILE A 57 1.18 -24.13 28.62
CA ILE A 57 2.33 -23.59 27.88
C ILE A 57 3.23 -24.79 27.53
N ARG A 58 3.55 -24.94 26.24
CA ARG A 58 4.40 -26.04 25.73
C ARG A 58 5.78 -25.58 25.26
N GLY A 59 6.02 -24.30 25.16
CA GLY A 59 7.30 -23.76 24.70
C GLY A 59 7.24 -22.29 24.36
N SER A 60 8.26 -21.85 23.66
CA SER A 60 8.37 -20.48 23.16
C SER A 60 8.71 -20.47 21.66
N LYS A 61 8.29 -19.44 20.98
CA LYS A 61 8.64 -19.13 19.57
C LYS A 61 9.28 -17.76 19.50
N LEU A 62 10.46 -17.69 18.91
CA LEU A 62 11.11 -16.43 18.56
C LEU A 62 10.57 -15.92 17.21
N SER A 63 10.19 -14.65 17.19
CA SER A 63 9.79 -13.96 15.96
C SER A 63 10.63 -12.70 15.78
N VAL A 64 11.42 -12.67 14.73
CA VAL A 64 12.30 -11.54 14.39
C VAL A 64 11.52 -10.56 13.53
N ILE A 65 11.29 -9.35 14.03
CA ILE A 65 10.50 -8.31 13.37
C ILE A 65 11.37 -7.08 13.13
N LYS A 66 11.49 -6.68 11.88
CA LYS A 66 12.07 -5.38 11.52
C LYS A 66 11.02 -4.29 11.76
N THR A 67 11.38 -3.27 12.54
CA THR A 67 10.53 -2.10 12.78
C THR A 67 11.30 -0.80 12.56
N SER A 68 10.63 0.33 12.73
CA SER A 68 11.25 1.65 12.67
C SER A 68 10.58 2.56 13.70
N PHE A 69 11.35 3.45 14.27
CA PHE A 69 10.87 4.59 15.05
C PHE A 69 11.00 5.87 14.21
N ILE A 70 10.40 6.95 14.65
CA ILE A 70 10.50 8.25 13.96
C ILE A 70 11.96 8.72 13.88
N ASP A 71 12.75 8.41 14.90
CA ASP A 71 14.15 8.77 15.07
C ASP A 71 15.15 7.68 14.66
N SER A 72 14.68 6.48 14.30
CA SER A 72 15.55 5.36 13.92
C SER A 72 14.83 4.34 13.03
N ASN A 73 15.39 4.11 11.84
CA ASN A 73 14.85 3.15 10.87
C ASN A 73 15.40 1.73 11.02
N ASN A 74 16.50 1.55 11.75
CA ASN A 74 17.22 0.28 11.87
C ASN A 74 16.94 -0.37 13.23
N VAL A 75 15.73 -0.89 13.42
CA VAL A 75 15.31 -1.54 14.65
C VAL A 75 14.86 -2.97 14.37
N ILE A 76 15.44 -3.92 15.12
CA ILE A 76 15.04 -5.33 15.12
C ILE A 76 14.45 -5.66 16.49
N VAL A 77 13.26 -6.26 16.49
CA VAL A 77 12.62 -6.74 17.71
C VAL A 77 12.52 -8.25 17.65
N ASN A 78 13.19 -8.89 18.58
CA ASN A 78 13.14 -10.33 18.84
C ASN A 78 11.99 -10.60 19.82
N VAL A 79 10.82 -10.97 19.29
CA VAL A 79 9.61 -11.18 20.10
C VAL A 79 9.55 -12.62 20.57
N HIS A 80 9.70 -12.84 21.89
CA HIS A 80 9.57 -14.14 22.55
C HIS A 80 8.10 -14.38 22.89
N ARG A 81 7.44 -15.23 22.10
CA ARG A 81 6.02 -15.57 22.22
C ARG A 81 5.86 -16.98 22.79
N ARG A 82 4.75 -17.24 23.46
CA ARG A 82 4.45 -18.56 24.00
C ARG A 82 3.80 -19.46 22.95
N ILE A 83 4.08 -20.77 23.06
CA ILE A 83 3.35 -21.81 22.34
C ILE A 83 2.40 -22.45 23.35
N TYR A 84 1.11 -22.44 23.02
CA TYR A 84 0.04 -23.00 23.82
C TYR A 84 -0.44 -24.33 23.25
N LYS A 85 -0.95 -25.17 24.14
CA LYS A 85 -1.62 -26.42 23.78
C LYS A 85 -2.87 -26.59 24.64
N CYS A 86 -4.02 -26.84 24.04
CA CYS A 86 -5.25 -27.13 24.78
C CYS A 86 -5.40 -28.61 25.11
N TYR A 87 -6.34 -28.93 25.97
CA TYR A 87 -6.68 -30.32 26.37
C TYR A 87 -6.99 -31.22 25.15
N ASN A 88 -7.64 -30.67 24.13
CA ASN A 88 -7.95 -31.39 22.88
C ASN A 88 -6.77 -31.46 21.90
N ASN A 89 -5.55 -31.26 22.37
CA ASN A 89 -4.30 -31.36 21.59
C ASN A 89 -4.11 -30.32 20.49
N HIS A 90 -4.93 -29.28 20.37
CA HIS A 90 -4.68 -28.19 19.43
C HIS A 90 -3.52 -27.33 19.94
N SER A 91 -2.58 -27.00 19.05
CA SER A 91 -1.46 -26.13 19.35
C SER A 91 -1.63 -24.79 18.62
N PHE A 92 -1.37 -23.70 19.31
CA PHE A 92 -1.41 -22.34 18.75
C PHE A 92 -0.37 -21.45 19.42
N ILE A 93 -0.08 -20.32 18.81
CA ILE A 93 0.99 -19.44 19.24
C ILE A 93 0.37 -18.14 19.71
N GLN A 94 0.94 -17.55 20.75
CA GLN A 94 0.60 -16.22 21.24
C GLN A 94 0.68 -15.19 20.11
N ASP A 95 -0.30 -14.30 20.03
CA ASP A 95 -0.35 -13.26 19.01
C ASP A 95 0.88 -12.35 19.04
N ASN A 96 1.33 -11.92 17.87
CA ASN A 96 2.42 -10.97 17.76
C ASN A 96 1.84 -9.55 17.73
N PRO A 97 2.12 -8.70 18.74
CA PRO A 97 1.54 -7.36 18.80
C PRO A 97 2.12 -6.40 17.75
N LEU A 98 3.27 -6.73 17.15
CA LEU A 98 3.97 -5.86 16.19
C LEU A 98 3.60 -6.16 14.74
N SER A 99 3.22 -7.41 14.43
CA SER A 99 3.05 -7.85 13.04
C SER A 99 2.08 -9.03 12.96
N PRO A 100 1.24 -9.12 11.93
CA PRO A 100 0.46 -10.32 11.64
C PRO A 100 1.34 -11.56 11.51
N GLU A 101 0.76 -12.75 11.76
CA GLU A 101 1.50 -14.01 11.65
C GLU A 101 2.12 -14.19 10.27
N GLY A 102 3.34 -14.71 10.23
CA GLY A 102 4.10 -14.92 9.00
C GLY A 102 4.83 -13.68 8.46
N ARG A 103 4.56 -12.49 8.94
CA ARG A 103 5.25 -11.26 8.49
C ARG A 103 6.45 -10.94 9.39
N LYS A 104 7.53 -10.46 8.74
CA LYS A 104 8.78 -10.05 9.41
C LYS A 104 8.94 -8.52 9.54
N ILE A 105 7.96 -7.76 9.11
CA ILE A 105 7.97 -6.28 9.14
C ILE A 105 6.78 -5.83 9.96
N SER A 106 7.00 -4.86 10.85
CA SER A 106 5.97 -4.34 11.74
C SER A 106 4.94 -3.49 10.99
N ILE A 107 3.72 -3.43 11.54
CA ILE A 107 2.66 -2.53 11.05
C ILE A 107 3.11 -1.06 11.15
N GLN A 108 3.85 -0.70 12.20
CA GLN A 108 4.36 0.66 12.38
C GLN A 108 5.33 1.05 11.26
N LYS A 109 6.23 0.15 10.85
CA LYS A 109 7.16 0.38 9.73
C LYS A 109 6.40 0.56 8.41
N ASP A 110 5.35 -0.23 8.18
CA ASP A 110 4.46 -0.05 7.02
C ASP A 110 3.87 1.37 6.97
N ILE A 111 3.37 1.86 8.11
CA ILE A 111 2.77 3.21 8.20
C ILE A 111 3.81 4.29 7.89
N LEU A 112 5.04 4.15 8.40
CA LEU A 112 6.11 5.11 8.14
C LEU A 112 6.51 5.11 6.65
N ILE A 113 6.62 3.92 6.02
CA ILE A 113 6.87 3.79 4.58
C ILE A 113 5.76 4.47 3.76
N LEU A 114 4.48 4.22 4.10
CA LEU A 114 3.35 4.84 3.42
C LEU A 114 3.33 6.37 3.59
N ASN A 115 3.75 6.88 4.74
CA ASN A 115 3.90 8.32 4.94
C ASN A 115 5.06 8.90 4.12
N ALA A 116 6.20 8.20 4.03
CA ALA A 116 7.32 8.62 3.19
C ALA A 116 6.95 8.67 1.70
N LEU A 117 6.02 7.80 1.25
CA LEU A 117 5.51 7.79 -0.12
C LEU A 117 4.67 9.04 -0.49
N LYS A 118 4.23 9.83 0.49
CA LYS A 118 3.53 11.12 0.24
C LYS A 118 4.49 12.20 -0.24
N ASP A 119 5.78 12.06 0.03
CA ASP A 119 6.82 12.96 -0.43
C ASP A 119 7.12 12.68 -1.91
N LYS A 120 6.68 13.59 -2.78
CA LYS A 120 6.83 13.48 -4.23
C LYS A 120 8.29 13.54 -4.71
N THR A 121 9.22 13.94 -3.86
CA THR A 121 10.65 13.99 -4.19
C THR A 121 11.34 12.64 -4.01
N LYS A 122 10.72 11.71 -3.25
CA LYS A 122 11.27 10.38 -2.98
C LYS A 122 10.83 9.35 -4.01
N THR A 123 11.76 8.47 -4.37
CA THR A 123 11.48 7.30 -5.22
C THR A 123 11.24 6.06 -4.35
N TYR A 124 10.59 5.02 -4.88
CA TYR A 124 10.45 3.74 -4.17
C TYR A 124 11.79 3.15 -3.76
N SER A 125 12.83 3.31 -4.61
CA SER A 125 14.17 2.82 -4.32
C SER A 125 14.85 3.60 -3.19
N SER A 126 14.67 4.94 -3.13
CA SER A 126 15.20 5.73 -2.03
C SER A 126 14.52 5.42 -0.70
N ILE A 127 13.18 5.23 -0.72
CA ILE A 127 12.42 4.82 0.46
C ILE A 127 12.82 3.41 0.90
N ALA A 128 13.01 2.49 -0.03
CA ALA A 128 13.45 1.14 0.28
C ALA A 128 14.80 1.12 1.01
N LYS A 129 15.75 1.95 0.57
CA LYS A 129 17.05 2.14 1.23
C LYS A 129 16.90 2.79 2.62
N GLU A 130 16.07 3.84 2.72
CA GLU A 130 15.83 4.55 3.98
C GLU A 130 15.28 3.63 5.07
N PHE A 131 14.38 2.72 4.71
CA PHE A 131 13.72 1.81 5.65
C PHE A 131 14.32 0.40 5.71
N ASP A 132 15.44 0.14 5.05
CA ASP A 132 16.07 -1.19 4.96
C ASP A 132 15.07 -2.30 4.58
N VAL A 133 14.39 -2.09 3.46
CA VAL A 133 13.48 -3.05 2.83
C VAL A 133 13.76 -3.17 1.34
N SER A 134 13.20 -4.18 0.67
CA SER A 134 13.31 -4.27 -0.79
C SER A 134 12.41 -3.24 -1.49
N THR A 135 12.81 -2.79 -2.67
CA THR A 135 11.96 -1.93 -3.51
C THR A 135 10.63 -2.61 -3.86
N THR A 136 10.67 -3.92 -4.11
CA THR A 136 9.46 -4.74 -4.34
C THR A 136 8.51 -4.67 -3.16
N TYR A 137 9.03 -4.76 -1.92
CA TYR A 137 8.19 -4.64 -0.73
C TYR A 137 7.46 -3.30 -0.65
N VAL A 138 8.14 -2.18 -0.95
CA VAL A 138 7.53 -0.84 -0.94
C VAL A 138 6.42 -0.74 -1.99
N ILE A 139 6.64 -1.32 -3.18
CA ILE A 139 5.64 -1.35 -4.26
C ILE A 139 4.42 -2.18 -3.83
N GLU A 140 4.63 -3.42 -3.36
CA GLU A 140 3.54 -4.29 -2.91
C GLU A 140 2.77 -3.73 -1.72
N LEU A 141 3.45 -3.03 -0.80
CA LEU A 141 2.81 -2.35 0.32
C LEU A 141 1.90 -1.23 -0.18
N PHE A 142 2.37 -0.41 -1.12
CA PHE A 142 1.59 0.64 -1.75
C PHE A 142 0.35 0.04 -2.43
N ASP A 143 0.53 -0.94 -3.29
CA ASP A 143 -0.55 -1.57 -4.06
C ASP A 143 -1.63 -2.21 -3.16
N ARG A 144 -1.24 -2.79 -2.03
CA ARG A 144 -2.18 -3.38 -1.05
C ARG A 144 -2.96 -2.37 -0.22
N ARG A 145 -2.42 -1.16 -0.04
CA ARG A 145 -2.97 -0.16 0.88
C ARG A 145 -3.65 1.00 0.17
N ILE A 146 -3.28 1.25 -1.06
CA ILE A 146 -3.85 2.32 -1.85
C ILE A 146 -4.88 1.72 -2.80
N ASP A 147 -6.15 1.92 -2.48
CA ASP A 147 -7.26 1.63 -3.40
C ASP A 147 -7.47 2.85 -4.28
N ALA A 148 -6.81 2.83 -5.43
CA ALA A 148 -6.96 3.90 -6.40
C ALA A 148 -8.21 3.65 -7.24
N ARG A 149 -9.37 3.99 -6.68
CA ARG A 149 -10.61 4.01 -7.45
C ARG A 149 -10.60 5.16 -8.44
N ARG A 150 -11.13 4.90 -9.65
CA ARG A 150 -11.36 5.98 -10.59
C ARG A 150 -12.24 7.07 -9.95
N LEU A 151 -12.01 8.30 -10.34
CA LEU A 151 -12.94 9.40 -10.01
C LEU A 151 -14.18 9.30 -10.90
N SER A 152 -15.27 9.97 -10.50
CA SER A 152 -16.42 10.16 -11.39
C SER A 152 -16.01 10.94 -12.64
N LEU A 153 -16.72 10.72 -13.76
CA LEU A 153 -16.44 11.44 -14.99
C LEU A 153 -16.74 12.94 -14.82
N PRO A 154 -15.83 13.82 -15.28
CA PRO A 154 -15.99 15.28 -15.20
C PRO A 154 -16.88 15.78 -16.32
N THR A 155 -17.30 17.06 -16.24
CA THR A 155 -18.00 17.74 -17.33
C THR A 155 -17.10 17.91 -18.57
N VAL A 156 -15.80 18.14 -18.37
CA VAL A 156 -14.78 18.15 -19.42
C VAL A 156 -13.81 17.02 -19.15
N LEU A 157 -13.79 16.02 -20.03
CA LEU A 157 -12.90 14.87 -19.98
C LEU A 157 -11.78 15.04 -21.01
N CYS A 158 -10.52 15.00 -20.54
CA CYS A 158 -9.37 14.91 -21.43
C CYS A 158 -8.90 13.46 -21.52
N ILE A 159 -8.63 12.99 -22.72
CA ILE A 159 -8.08 11.66 -23.03
C ILE A 159 -6.71 11.89 -23.68
N ASP A 160 -5.67 11.35 -23.07
CA ASP A 160 -4.29 11.47 -23.53
C ASP A 160 -3.56 10.15 -23.39
N GLU A 161 -2.37 10.01 -23.99
CA GLU A 161 -1.56 8.81 -23.86
C GLU A 161 -0.20 9.13 -23.24
N VAL A 162 0.31 8.15 -22.48
CA VAL A 162 1.64 8.20 -21.89
C VAL A 162 2.41 6.97 -22.25
N HIS A 163 3.66 7.17 -22.68
CA HIS A 163 4.58 6.11 -22.95
C HIS A 163 5.07 5.45 -21.65
N ALA A 164 4.67 4.21 -21.41
CA ALA A 164 4.94 3.47 -20.17
C ALA A 164 5.68 2.15 -20.45
N LYS A 165 6.73 2.20 -21.27
CA LYS A 165 7.47 1.07 -21.89
C LYS A 165 7.81 -0.12 -20.98
N LYS A 166 7.88 0.07 -19.67
CA LYS A 166 8.22 -1.00 -18.71
C LYS A 166 7.05 -1.44 -17.83
N LEU A 167 5.89 -0.83 -17.99
CA LEU A 167 4.79 -0.93 -17.03
C LEU A 167 3.52 -1.55 -17.61
N VAL A 168 3.37 -1.50 -18.95
CA VAL A 168 2.20 -2.02 -19.64
C VAL A 168 2.61 -2.85 -20.86
N LYS A 169 1.81 -3.85 -21.21
CA LYS A 169 2.09 -4.77 -22.34
C LYS A 169 2.28 -4.03 -23.68
N ASN A 170 1.57 -2.93 -23.88
CA ASN A 170 1.50 -2.19 -25.15
C ASN A 170 2.34 -0.92 -25.20
N SER A 171 3.27 -0.73 -24.26
CA SER A 171 4.15 0.45 -24.15
C SER A 171 3.45 1.80 -23.97
N TYR A 172 2.14 1.89 -24.08
CA TYR A 172 1.34 3.09 -23.88
C TYR A 172 0.15 2.80 -22.98
N CYS A 173 -0.12 3.70 -22.05
CA CYS A 173 -1.34 3.74 -21.26
C CYS A 173 -2.18 4.95 -21.66
N CYS A 174 -3.51 4.84 -21.50
CA CYS A 174 -4.42 5.93 -21.69
C CYS A 174 -4.69 6.63 -20.36
N VAL A 175 -4.59 7.95 -20.32
CA VAL A 175 -4.83 8.77 -19.14
C VAL A 175 -6.11 9.57 -19.33
N LEU A 176 -7.03 9.39 -18.38
CA LEU A 176 -8.25 10.18 -18.28
C LEU A 176 -8.03 11.31 -17.27
N TYR A 177 -8.23 12.55 -17.68
CA TYR A 177 -7.92 13.72 -16.86
C TYR A 177 -9.10 14.68 -16.79
N ALA A 178 -9.31 15.28 -15.61
CA ALA A 178 -10.31 16.29 -15.33
C ALA A 178 -9.63 17.67 -15.15
N PRO A 179 -9.60 18.53 -16.17
CA PRO A 179 -8.90 19.82 -16.10
C PRO A 179 -9.49 20.76 -15.05
N GLN A 180 -10.81 20.74 -14.85
CA GLN A 180 -11.47 21.59 -13.84
C GLN A 180 -11.01 21.25 -12.41
N TRP A 181 -10.71 19.98 -12.14
CA TRP A 181 -10.27 19.50 -10.83
C TRP A 181 -8.75 19.42 -10.72
N ARG A 182 -8.03 19.54 -11.82
CA ARG A 182 -6.59 19.28 -11.93
C ARG A 182 -6.22 17.90 -11.38
N LYS A 183 -7.05 16.89 -11.70
CA LYS A 183 -6.91 15.51 -11.20
C LYS A 183 -6.98 14.51 -12.33
N ILE A 184 -6.24 13.41 -12.18
CA ILE A 184 -6.42 12.23 -13.00
C ILE A 184 -7.71 11.55 -12.56
N VAL A 185 -8.53 11.20 -13.54
CA VAL A 185 -9.77 10.46 -13.34
C VAL A 185 -9.44 8.97 -13.25
N ASP A 186 -8.62 8.49 -14.18
CA ASP A 186 -8.13 7.12 -14.22
C ASP A 186 -6.92 6.98 -15.15
N VAL A 187 -6.20 5.85 -15.03
CA VAL A 187 -5.10 5.46 -15.93
C VAL A 187 -5.37 4.04 -16.40
N LEU A 188 -5.52 3.86 -17.71
CA LEU A 188 -5.86 2.59 -18.33
C LEU A 188 -4.63 1.96 -18.98
N ASP A 189 -4.49 0.64 -18.86
CA ASP A 189 -3.34 -0.13 -19.36
C ASP A 189 -3.20 -0.16 -20.88
N SER A 190 -4.25 0.22 -21.58
CA SER A 190 -4.32 0.17 -23.02
C SER A 190 -4.92 1.44 -23.57
N ARG A 191 -4.45 1.85 -24.75
CA ARG A 191 -5.01 2.91 -25.58
C ARG A 191 -5.87 2.40 -26.72
N HIS A 192 -5.98 1.07 -26.86
CA HIS A 192 -6.69 0.46 -28.00
C HIS A 192 -8.21 0.69 -27.91
N LYS A 193 -8.80 0.93 -29.06
CA LYS A 193 -10.23 1.24 -29.21
C LYS A 193 -11.15 0.29 -28.46
N LEU A 194 -10.94 -1.02 -28.63
CA LEU A 194 -11.79 -2.05 -28.00
C LEU A 194 -11.69 -2.03 -26.48
N ASP A 195 -10.48 -1.86 -25.93
CA ASP A 195 -10.26 -1.82 -24.48
C ASP A 195 -10.90 -0.60 -23.86
N LEU A 196 -10.83 0.55 -24.56
CA LEU A 196 -11.47 1.79 -24.12
C LEU A 196 -13.00 1.67 -24.17
N ILE A 197 -13.55 1.07 -25.21
CA ILE A 197 -15.00 0.81 -25.30
C ILE A 197 -15.45 -0.11 -24.16
N ASP A 198 -14.73 -1.20 -23.91
CA ASP A 198 -15.01 -2.11 -22.79
C ASP A 198 -14.97 -1.37 -21.45
N TYR A 199 -13.94 -0.56 -21.20
CA TYR A 199 -13.84 0.26 -19.99
C TYR A 199 -15.04 1.20 -19.82
N PHE A 200 -15.38 2.01 -20.85
CA PHE A 200 -16.49 2.94 -20.76
C PHE A 200 -17.87 2.24 -20.76
N SER A 201 -17.97 1.01 -21.26
CA SER A 201 -19.21 0.24 -21.19
C SER A 201 -19.63 -0.07 -19.74
N LYS A 202 -18.67 -0.19 -18.83
CA LYS A 202 -18.87 -0.47 -17.39
C LYS A 202 -19.31 0.78 -16.61
N ILE A 203 -19.28 1.96 -17.23
CA ILE A 203 -19.71 3.22 -16.61
C ILE A 203 -21.17 3.49 -16.92
N SER A 204 -21.92 3.91 -15.92
CA SER A 204 -23.36 4.16 -16.09
C SER A 204 -23.65 5.24 -17.15
N ILE A 205 -24.79 5.14 -17.80
CA ILE A 205 -25.19 6.08 -18.84
C ILE A 205 -25.46 7.48 -18.26
N GLU A 206 -25.93 7.55 -17.01
CA GLU A 206 -26.16 8.79 -16.30
C GLU A 206 -24.85 9.53 -16.05
N GLU A 207 -23.77 8.79 -15.72
CA GLU A 207 -22.48 9.39 -15.52
C GLU A 207 -21.84 9.85 -16.83
N LYS A 208 -21.93 9.05 -17.88
CA LYS A 208 -21.46 9.40 -19.23
C LYS A 208 -22.19 10.64 -19.79
N ASN A 209 -23.49 10.77 -19.53
CA ASN A 209 -24.30 11.89 -19.97
C ASN A 209 -23.94 13.24 -19.29
N LYS A 210 -23.17 13.22 -18.18
CA LYS A 210 -22.65 14.44 -17.53
C LYS A 210 -21.46 15.03 -18.28
N VAL A 211 -20.80 14.26 -19.13
CA VAL A 211 -19.67 14.73 -19.95
C VAL A 211 -20.22 15.58 -21.08
N GLN A 212 -19.87 16.87 -21.10
CA GLN A 212 -20.27 17.83 -22.12
C GLN A 212 -19.20 18.05 -23.19
N PHE A 213 -17.94 17.87 -22.81
CA PHE A 213 -16.80 18.05 -23.71
C PHE A 213 -15.81 16.89 -23.52
N VAL A 214 -15.31 16.34 -24.63
CA VAL A 214 -14.20 15.40 -24.65
C VAL A 214 -13.08 16.03 -25.45
N SER A 215 -11.95 16.29 -24.79
CA SER A 215 -10.72 16.80 -25.41
C SER A 215 -9.73 15.66 -25.60
N MET A 216 -9.11 15.54 -26.75
CA MET A 216 -8.17 14.48 -27.09
C MET A 216 -7.21 14.91 -28.18
N ASP A 217 -6.10 14.17 -28.34
CA ASP A 217 -5.27 14.26 -29.53
C ASP A 217 -6.04 13.77 -30.78
N LEU A 218 -5.61 14.23 -31.95
CA LEU A 218 -6.26 13.97 -33.26
C LEU A 218 -6.17 12.50 -33.73
N TRP A 219 -6.02 11.54 -32.82
CA TRP A 219 -6.00 10.13 -33.15
C TRP A 219 -7.42 9.60 -33.40
N ASP A 220 -7.64 9.02 -34.61
CA ASP A 220 -8.96 8.56 -35.05
C ASP A 220 -9.62 7.58 -34.08
N SER A 221 -8.85 6.69 -33.46
CA SER A 221 -9.36 5.73 -32.48
C SER A 221 -10.01 6.41 -31.27
N TYR A 222 -9.43 7.49 -30.77
CA TYR A 222 -10.01 8.23 -29.64
C TYR A 222 -11.29 8.97 -30.05
N ARG A 223 -11.28 9.53 -31.26
CA ARG A 223 -12.48 10.20 -31.80
C ARG A 223 -13.65 9.23 -31.94
N ASP A 224 -13.41 8.01 -32.42
CA ASP A 224 -14.44 7.00 -32.56
C ASP A 224 -14.97 6.53 -31.19
N VAL A 225 -14.08 6.30 -30.21
CA VAL A 225 -14.45 5.98 -28.84
C VAL A 225 -15.31 7.09 -28.22
N ALA A 226 -14.88 8.34 -28.39
CA ALA A 226 -15.60 9.49 -27.84
C ALA A 226 -17.02 9.62 -28.44
N LYS A 227 -17.16 9.46 -29.76
CA LYS A 227 -18.46 9.48 -30.45
C LYS A 227 -19.39 8.36 -29.96
N LEU A 228 -18.83 7.15 -29.76
CA LEU A 228 -19.60 6.01 -29.33
C LEU A 228 -20.00 6.08 -27.86
N CYS A 229 -19.04 6.43 -27.00
CA CYS A 229 -19.24 6.38 -25.54
C CYS A 229 -19.88 7.64 -24.97
N PHE A 230 -19.72 8.79 -25.63
CA PHE A 230 -20.21 10.10 -25.19
C PHE A 230 -20.99 10.83 -26.31
N PRO A 231 -22.13 10.28 -26.78
CA PRO A 231 -22.81 10.83 -27.94
C PRO A 231 -23.36 12.25 -27.75
N LYS A 232 -23.51 12.70 -26.49
CA LYS A 232 -23.98 14.07 -26.16
C LYS A 232 -22.84 15.07 -25.98
N ALA A 233 -21.59 14.60 -25.92
CA ALA A 233 -20.43 15.45 -25.71
C ALA A 233 -19.94 16.09 -27.00
N LYS A 234 -19.49 17.35 -26.92
CA LYS A 234 -18.74 18.00 -28.00
C LYS A 234 -17.29 17.53 -28.00
N ILE A 235 -16.80 17.09 -29.15
CA ILE A 235 -15.42 16.61 -29.28
C ILE A 235 -14.56 17.82 -29.70
N CYS A 236 -13.49 18.05 -28.95
CA CYS A 236 -12.53 19.11 -29.18
C CYS A 236 -11.15 18.50 -29.49
N ALA A 237 -10.52 18.95 -30.57
CA ALA A 237 -9.11 18.64 -30.81
C ALA A 237 -8.24 19.50 -29.87
N ASP A 238 -7.22 18.89 -29.28
CA ASP A 238 -6.54 19.51 -28.16
C ASP A 238 -5.29 20.31 -28.52
N ALA A 239 -5.30 21.59 -28.06
CA ALA A 239 -4.07 22.36 -27.80
C ALA A 239 -3.59 22.29 -26.34
N LEU A 240 -4.36 21.72 -25.42
CA LEU A 240 -4.13 21.75 -23.96
C LEU A 240 -3.41 20.50 -23.41
N CYS A 241 -3.43 19.36 -24.13
CA CYS A 241 -2.76 18.13 -23.68
C CYS A 241 -1.24 18.26 -23.58
N LYS A 242 -0.61 19.18 -24.28
CA LYS A 242 0.84 19.44 -24.16
C LYS A 242 1.28 19.82 -22.74
N THR A 243 0.37 20.33 -21.92
CA THR A 243 0.66 20.73 -20.53
C THR A 243 0.66 19.53 -19.56
N LEU A 244 -0.02 18.43 -19.91
CA LEU A 244 -0.09 17.21 -19.13
C LEU A 244 1.24 16.44 -19.10
N HIS A 245 2.03 16.51 -20.16
CA HIS A 245 3.31 15.80 -20.24
C HIS A 245 4.26 16.11 -19.08
N ASN A 246 4.22 17.34 -18.56
CA ASN A 246 5.03 17.74 -17.42
C ASN A 246 4.50 17.27 -16.06
N TYR A 247 3.22 16.89 -15.95
CA TYR A 247 2.62 16.39 -14.71
C TYR A 247 2.69 14.87 -14.58
N ILE A 248 2.70 14.14 -15.69
CA ILE A 248 2.57 12.68 -15.74
C ILE A 248 3.89 11.96 -15.47
N LEU A 249 5.03 12.62 -15.65
CA LEU A 249 6.35 12.05 -15.29
C LEU A 249 6.48 11.66 -13.80
N TYR A 250 5.57 12.14 -12.95
CA TYR A 250 5.54 11.89 -11.51
C TYR A 250 4.51 10.84 -11.06
N ILE A 251 3.68 10.33 -11.98
CA ILE A 251 2.66 9.33 -11.62
C ILE A 251 3.10 7.99 -12.17
N ARG A 252 3.42 7.05 -11.29
CA ARG A 252 3.49 5.65 -11.67
C ARG A 252 2.09 5.17 -12.02
N PRO A 253 1.91 4.41 -13.12
CA PRO A 253 0.70 3.62 -13.28
C PRO A 253 0.58 2.74 -12.04
N LEU A 254 -0.56 2.83 -11.39
CA LEU A 254 -0.97 1.87 -10.38
C LEU A 254 -0.93 0.52 -11.05
N SER A 255 -0.30 -0.46 -10.41
CA SER A 255 -0.18 -1.81 -10.96
C SER A 255 -1.53 -2.28 -11.43
N CYS A 256 -1.55 -2.66 -12.70
CA CYS A 256 -2.70 -3.24 -13.34
C CYS A 256 -3.12 -4.52 -12.60
N ARG A 257 -4.36 -4.58 -12.21
CA ARG A 257 -5.00 -5.82 -11.77
C ARG A 257 -5.61 -6.56 -12.96
#